data_e8ab2acf8bc2b6982b7afa5ea53b804c
#
_entry.id   e8ab2acf8bc2b6982b7afa5ea53b804c
#
_cell.length_a   1.000
_cell.length_b   1.000
_cell.length_c   1.000
_cell.angle_alpha   90.00
_cell.angle_beta   90.00
_cell.angle_gamma   90.00
#
_symmetry.space_group_name_H-M   'P 1'
#
loop_
_entity.id
_entity.type
_entity.pdbx_description
1 polymer ?
#
loop_
_entity_poly.entity_id
_entity_poly.type
_entity_poly.pdbx_seq_one_letter_code
_entity_poly.pdbx_strand_id
1 'polypeptide(L)'
;GLYVDSLDELYAQADAVSLYVPGVPENHHMIDAAAISKMKDGVVIMNASRGNLMDIDAIIDGLNSGKISDFGMDVYEEEVGLFNEDWSGKDFPDAKIADLISRENVLVTPHTAFYTTKAVLEMVHQSMDAAVAFANGETPAIAVKY
;
A
#
# COMPACT_ATOMS: atom_id res chain seq x y z
N GLY A 1 3.40 -26.73 -0.73
CA GLY A 1 2.34 -25.82 -0.39
C GLY A 1 2.93 -24.52 0.11
N LEU A 2 2.34 -23.42 -0.31
CA LEU A 2 2.83 -22.08 -0.04
C LEU A 2 1.80 -21.27 0.78
N TYR A 3 0.83 -21.97 1.37
CA TYR A 3 -0.20 -21.36 2.21
C TYR A 3 0.00 -21.75 3.66
N VAL A 4 -0.31 -20.83 4.54
CA VAL A 4 -0.36 -21.02 6.00
C VAL A 4 -1.80 -20.84 6.48
N ASP A 5 -2.13 -21.40 7.63
CA ASP A 5 -3.51 -21.46 8.13
C ASP A 5 -3.94 -20.18 8.87
N SER A 6 -2.99 -19.31 9.23
CA SER A 6 -3.29 -18.06 9.96
C SER A 6 -2.29 -16.95 9.66
N LEU A 7 -2.70 -15.69 9.89
CA LEU A 7 -1.80 -14.53 9.81
C LEU A 7 -0.68 -14.62 10.85
N ASP A 8 -0.94 -15.13 12.04
CA ASP A 8 0.08 -15.28 13.08
C ASP A 8 1.20 -16.23 12.65
N GLU A 9 0.84 -17.32 11.96
CA GLU A 9 1.81 -18.27 11.40
C GLU A 9 2.61 -17.60 10.26
N LEU A 10 1.95 -16.81 9.42
CA LEU A 10 2.62 -16.06 8.35
C LEU A 10 3.64 -15.07 8.95
N TYR A 11 3.21 -14.27 9.92
CA TYR A 11 4.07 -13.29 10.57
C TYR A 11 5.31 -13.92 11.22
N ALA A 12 5.12 -15.05 11.90
CA ALA A 12 6.23 -15.74 12.56
C ALA A 12 7.27 -16.34 11.59
N GLN A 13 6.87 -16.64 10.35
CA GLN A 13 7.74 -17.30 9.36
C GLN A 13 8.34 -16.34 8.33
N ALA A 14 7.64 -15.24 8.01
CA ALA A 14 8.03 -14.36 6.92
C ALA A 14 9.28 -13.52 7.23
N ASP A 15 10.20 -13.45 6.27
CA ASP A 15 11.31 -12.50 6.28
C ASP A 15 10.91 -11.17 5.62
N ALA A 16 9.90 -11.21 4.72
CA ALA A 16 9.30 -10.06 4.10
C ALA A 16 7.79 -10.23 3.97
N VAL A 17 7.03 -9.17 4.22
CA VAL A 17 5.57 -9.13 4.11
C VAL A 17 5.19 -8.06 3.09
N SER A 18 4.42 -8.44 2.07
CA SER A 18 3.87 -7.53 1.07
C SER A 18 2.35 -7.63 1.04
N LEU A 19 1.66 -6.49 1.09
CA LEU A 19 0.20 -6.44 1.24
C LEU A 19 -0.49 -6.35 -0.12
N TYR A 20 -1.51 -7.22 -0.33
CA TYR A 20 -2.35 -7.27 -1.53
C TYR A 20 -3.83 -7.50 -1.18
N VAL A 21 -4.25 -7.08 0.00
CA VAL A 21 -5.64 -7.23 0.47
C VAL A 21 -6.43 -5.92 0.26
N PRO A 22 -7.77 -5.96 0.16
CA PRO A 22 -8.58 -4.76 0.00
C PRO A 22 -8.57 -3.91 1.29
N GLY A 23 -8.67 -2.58 1.12
CA GLY A 23 -8.78 -1.62 2.22
C GLY A 23 -10.20 -1.50 2.76
N VAL A 24 -10.78 -2.63 3.18
CA VAL A 24 -12.11 -2.69 3.81
C VAL A 24 -12.00 -2.52 5.33
N PRO A 25 -13.10 -2.17 6.03
CA PRO A 25 -13.07 -1.94 7.48
C PRO A 25 -12.48 -3.10 8.29
N GLU A 26 -12.70 -4.34 7.86
CA GLU A 26 -12.21 -5.55 8.52
C GLU A 26 -10.68 -5.67 8.48
N ASN A 27 -10.04 -5.02 7.52
CA ASN A 27 -8.59 -5.02 7.34
C ASN A 27 -7.92 -3.72 7.83
N HIS A 28 -8.70 -2.80 8.41
CA HIS A 28 -8.15 -1.54 8.90
C HIS A 28 -7.07 -1.79 9.95
N HIS A 29 -5.90 -1.20 9.74
CA HIS A 29 -4.71 -1.35 10.58
C HIS A 29 -4.37 -2.82 10.89
N MET A 30 -4.55 -3.74 9.90
CA MET A 30 -4.16 -5.14 10.08
C MET A 30 -2.67 -5.33 10.37
N ILE A 31 -1.84 -4.36 9.98
CA ILE A 31 -0.43 -4.26 10.38
C ILE A 31 -0.33 -3.17 11.46
N ASP A 32 -0.61 -3.57 12.67
CA ASP A 32 -0.49 -2.78 13.90
C ASP A 32 0.71 -3.24 14.76
N ALA A 33 0.89 -2.64 15.92
CA ALA A 33 1.95 -3.00 16.85
C ALA A 33 1.87 -4.48 17.30
N ALA A 34 0.66 -5.03 17.46
CA ALA A 34 0.46 -6.42 17.86
C ALA A 34 0.87 -7.38 16.74
N ALA A 35 0.52 -7.07 15.48
CA ALA A 35 0.95 -7.83 14.30
C ALA A 35 2.48 -7.78 14.15
N ILE A 36 3.08 -6.58 14.22
CA ILE A 36 4.54 -6.39 14.11
C ILE A 36 5.28 -7.15 15.20
N SER A 37 4.76 -7.19 16.42
CA SER A 37 5.39 -7.93 17.53
C SER A 37 5.54 -9.44 17.26
N LYS A 38 4.66 -10.03 16.45
CA LYS A 38 4.66 -11.44 16.06
C LYS A 38 5.60 -11.75 14.90
N MET A 39 6.06 -10.74 14.17
CA MET A 39 6.97 -10.88 13.03
C MET A 39 8.39 -11.19 13.50
N LYS A 40 9.24 -11.61 12.59
CA LYS A 40 10.67 -11.77 12.86
C LYS A 40 11.34 -10.41 13.12
N ASP A 41 12.40 -10.40 13.90
CA ASP A 41 13.26 -9.24 14.03
C ASP A 41 13.97 -8.97 12.68
N GLY A 42 13.96 -7.73 12.24
CA GLY A 42 14.50 -7.33 10.94
C GLY A 42 13.58 -7.67 9.77
N VAL A 43 12.28 -7.82 9.98
CA VAL A 43 11.32 -8.04 8.89
C VAL A 43 11.29 -6.86 7.90
N VAL A 44 11.12 -7.15 6.61
CA VAL A 44 10.85 -6.15 5.57
C VAL A 44 9.35 -6.05 5.35
N ILE A 45 8.78 -4.84 5.35
CA ILE A 45 7.35 -4.64 5.08
C ILE A 45 7.16 -3.77 3.84
N MET A 46 6.24 -4.16 2.95
CA MET A 46 5.90 -3.41 1.74
C MET A 46 4.38 -3.28 1.60
N ASN A 47 3.90 -2.06 1.29
CA ASN A 47 2.50 -1.82 1.00
C ASN A 47 2.31 -0.96 -0.25
N ALA A 48 1.86 -1.58 -1.34
CA ALA A 48 1.41 -0.94 -2.56
C ALA A 48 -0.09 -1.24 -2.82
N SER A 49 -0.86 -1.50 -1.76
CA SER A 49 -2.29 -1.82 -1.84
C SER A 49 -3.17 -0.66 -1.39
N ARG A 50 -3.34 -0.46 -0.07
CA ARG A 50 -4.13 0.65 0.52
C ARG A 50 -3.49 1.13 1.81
N GLY A 51 -3.47 2.46 2.03
CA GLY A 51 -2.84 3.08 3.18
C GLY A 51 -3.42 2.65 4.52
N ASN A 52 -4.74 2.53 4.59
CA ASN A 52 -5.48 2.14 5.81
C ASN A 52 -5.23 0.71 6.32
N LEU A 53 -4.40 -0.06 5.64
CA LEU A 53 -4.01 -1.41 6.09
C LEU A 53 -2.93 -1.38 7.18
N MET A 54 -2.26 -0.24 7.36
CA MET A 54 -1.14 -0.11 8.29
C MET A 54 -1.39 1.00 9.30
N ASP A 55 -1.08 0.74 10.56
CA ASP A 55 -0.86 1.78 11.56
C ASP A 55 0.56 2.35 11.36
N ILE A 56 0.62 3.59 10.85
CA ILE A 56 1.90 4.21 10.51
C ILE A 56 2.75 4.54 11.73
N ASP A 57 2.13 4.79 12.90
CA ASP A 57 2.86 5.00 14.15
C ASP A 57 3.54 3.69 14.59
N ALA A 58 2.85 2.56 14.47
CA ALA A 58 3.42 1.24 14.75
C ALA A 58 4.57 0.88 13.79
N ILE A 59 4.48 1.28 12.51
CA ILE A 59 5.57 1.13 11.54
C ILE A 59 6.79 1.95 11.97
N ILE A 60 6.61 3.24 12.31
CA ILE A 60 7.69 4.12 12.76
C ILE A 60 8.37 3.55 14.02
N ASP A 61 7.59 3.08 14.99
CA ASP A 61 8.12 2.44 16.21
C ASP A 61 8.89 1.14 15.88
N GLY A 62 8.38 0.34 14.95
CA GLY A 62 9.03 -0.86 14.44
C GLY A 62 10.39 -0.57 13.79
N LEU A 63 10.47 0.49 12.99
CA LEU A 63 11.73 0.97 12.38
C LEU A 63 12.71 1.47 13.46
N ASN A 64 12.23 2.26 14.43
CA ASN A 64 13.05 2.81 15.51
C ASN A 64 13.65 1.72 16.39
N SER A 65 12.92 0.64 16.64
CA SER A 65 13.39 -0.49 17.45
C SER A 65 14.25 -1.49 16.69
N GLY A 66 14.30 -1.41 15.35
CA GLY A 66 14.96 -2.39 14.49
C GLY A 66 14.14 -3.68 14.32
N LYS A 67 12.90 -3.71 14.79
CA LYS A 67 11.96 -4.81 14.54
C LYS A 67 11.63 -4.91 13.04
N ILE A 68 11.49 -3.75 12.38
CA ILE A 68 11.40 -3.60 10.94
C ILE A 68 12.76 -3.11 10.44
N SER A 69 13.41 -3.86 9.54
CA SER A 69 14.69 -3.45 8.95
C SER A 69 14.51 -2.46 7.81
N ASP A 70 13.52 -2.71 6.95
CA ASP A 70 13.27 -1.91 5.74
C ASP A 70 11.77 -1.78 5.50
N PHE A 71 11.36 -0.63 5.00
CA PHE A 71 9.95 -0.35 4.74
C PHE A 71 9.75 0.28 3.36
N GLY A 72 8.76 -0.21 2.61
CA GLY A 72 8.34 0.36 1.33
C GLY A 72 6.86 0.67 1.33
N MET A 73 6.47 1.89 0.95
CA MET A 73 5.07 2.26 0.78
C MET A 73 4.85 3.06 -0.49
N ASP A 74 3.77 2.74 -1.18
CA ASP A 74 3.24 3.51 -2.32
C ASP A 74 1.91 4.20 -1.97
N VAL A 75 1.33 3.85 -0.84
CA VAL A 75 0.00 4.29 -0.40
C VAL A 75 0.04 4.75 1.06
N TYR A 76 -0.75 5.77 1.38
CA TYR A 76 -0.85 6.34 2.72
C TYR A 76 -2.32 6.63 3.05
N GLU A 77 -2.73 6.47 4.31
CA GLU A 77 -4.12 6.66 4.69
C GLU A 77 -4.58 8.12 4.48
N GLU A 78 -3.71 9.08 4.81
CA GLU A 78 -3.96 10.53 4.67
C GLU A 78 -3.36 11.09 3.36
N GLU A 79 -3.27 10.29 2.28
CA GLU A 79 -2.61 10.70 1.03
C GLU A 79 -3.34 11.80 0.25
N VAL A 80 -4.65 11.98 0.50
CA VAL A 80 -5.47 12.97 -0.21
C VAL A 80 -5.03 14.38 0.14
N GLY A 81 -4.65 15.16 -0.88
CA GLY A 81 -4.12 16.52 -0.70
C GLY A 81 -2.66 16.57 -0.22
N LEU A 82 -2.01 15.40 -0.09
CA LEU A 82 -0.60 15.26 0.24
C LEU A 82 0.20 14.73 -0.96
N PHE A 83 -0.19 13.57 -1.49
CA PHE A 83 0.44 12.99 -2.67
C PHE A 83 0.01 13.72 -3.93
N ASN A 84 0.89 13.76 -4.94
CA ASN A 84 0.69 14.47 -6.22
C ASN A 84 0.61 16.00 -6.13
N GLU A 85 0.96 16.60 -4.99
CA GLU A 85 1.10 18.04 -4.82
C GLU A 85 2.57 18.47 -4.91
N ASP A 86 2.80 19.70 -5.39
CA ASP A 86 4.15 20.29 -5.43
C ASP A 86 4.46 21.00 -4.09
N TRP A 87 5.35 20.38 -3.33
CA TRP A 87 5.84 20.88 -2.04
C TRP A 87 7.18 21.63 -2.17
N SER A 88 7.69 21.85 -3.39
CA SER A 88 8.96 22.56 -3.59
C SER A 88 8.91 23.96 -2.98
N GLY A 89 9.82 24.23 -2.05
CA GLY A 89 9.93 25.50 -1.33
C GLY A 89 8.82 25.80 -0.31
N LYS A 90 8.04 24.78 0.07
CA LYS A 90 7.03 24.85 1.14
C LYS A 90 7.37 23.87 2.25
N ASP A 91 6.87 24.16 3.45
CA ASP A 91 6.94 23.19 4.55
C ASP A 91 6.05 21.98 4.22
N PHE A 92 6.61 20.79 4.35
CA PHE A 92 5.88 19.56 4.13
C PHE A 92 4.90 19.33 5.31
N PRO A 93 3.57 19.20 5.04
CA PRO A 93 2.56 19.32 6.10
C PRO A 93 2.45 18.11 7.01
N ASP A 94 3.00 16.95 6.61
CA ASP A 94 2.91 15.70 7.36
C ASP A 94 4.27 15.29 7.92
N ALA A 95 4.40 15.37 9.25
CA ALA A 95 5.66 15.08 9.94
C ALA A 95 6.02 13.58 9.90
N LYS A 96 5.03 12.66 9.83
CA LYS A 96 5.28 11.22 9.78
C LYS A 96 5.86 10.82 8.43
N ILE A 97 5.27 11.32 7.34
CA ILE A 97 5.80 11.09 6.00
C ILE A 97 7.15 11.76 5.82
N ALA A 98 7.35 12.98 6.34
CA ALA A 98 8.65 13.65 6.29
C ALA A 98 9.73 12.83 7.02
N ASP A 99 9.43 12.27 8.18
CA ASP A 99 10.32 11.36 8.90
C ASP A 99 10.62 10.10 8.06
N LEU A 100 9.60 9.44 7.53
CA LEU A 100 9.78 8.24 6.70
C LEU A 100 10.64 8.49 5.46
N ILE A 101 10.40 9.58 4.74
CA ILE A 101 11.20 9.96 3.55
C ILE A 101 12.66 10.24 3.91
N SER A 102 12.94 10.71 5.11
CA SER A 102 14.30 11.03 5.56
C SER A 102 15.17 9.80 5.87
N ARG A 103 14.59 8.62 5.98
CA ARG A 103 15.25 7.39 6.40
C ARG A 103 15.87 6.65 5.22
N GLU A 104 17.12 6.18 5.34
CA GLU A 104 17.83 5.45 4.28
C GLU A 104 17.22 4.07 3.98
N ASN A 105 16.56 3.46 4.98
CA ASN A 105 15.91 2.14 4.87
C ASN A 105 14.40 2.22 4.60
N VAL A 106 13.91 3.37 4.12
CA VAL A 106 12.50 3.56 3.75
C VAL A 106 12.38 4.07 2.33
N LEU A 107 11.49 3.45 1.55
CA LEU A 107 11.11 3.90 0.22
C LEU A 107 9.65 4.36 0.24
N VAL A 108 9.42 5.63 -0.06
CA VAL A 108 8.08 6.20 -0.24
C VAL A 108 7.90 6.60 -1.70
N THR A 109 6.83 6.13 -2.32
CA THR A 109 6.38 6.58 -3.65
C THR A 109 4.94 7.09 -3.56
N PRO A 110 4.55 8.13 -4.33
CA PRO A 110 3.27 8.81 -4.14
C PRO A 110 2.15 8.15 -4.96
N HIS A 111 1.74 6.93 -4.59
CA HIS A 111 0.67 6.13 -5.20
C HIS A 111 0.87 5.95 -6.72
N THR A 112 2.08 5.58 -7.11
CA THR A 112 2.51 5.46 -8.52
C THR A 112 2.94 4.06 -8.92
N ALA A 113 2.80 3.05 -8.06
CA ALA A 113 3.20 1.67 -8.36
C ALA A 113 2.46 1.07 -9.57
N PHE A 114 1.25 1.55 -9.87
CA PHE A 114 0.51 1.19 -11.09
C PHE A 114 1.10 1.82 -12.36
N TYR A 115 1.91 2.86 -12.27
CA TYR A 115 2.29 3.72 -13.41
C TYR A 115 3.35 3.06 -14.28
N THR A 116 2.97 1.96 -14.92
CA THR A 116 3.76 1.28 -15.96
C THR A 116 3.08 1.46 -17.30
N THR A 117 3.85 1.46 -18.39
CA THR A 117 3.31 1.63 -19.76
C THR A 117 2.17 0.64 -20.02
N LYS A 118 2.33 -0.63 -19.62
CA LYS A 118 1.32 -1.66 -19.82
C LYS A 118 0.04 -1.36 -19.01
N ALA A 119 0.16 -1.09 -17.72
CA ALA A 119 -1.00 -0.86 -16.85
C ALA A 119 -1.81 0.38 -17.29
N VAL A 120 -1.11 1.47 -17.64
CA VAL A 120 -1.78 2.71 -18.12
C VAL A 120 -2.50 2.46 -19.44
N LEU A 121 -1.87 1.78 -20.41
CA LEU A 121 -2.51 1.47 -21.68
C LEU A 121 -3.73 0.56 -21.50
N GLU A 122 -3.63 -0.46 -20.65
CA GLU A 122 -4.76 -1.36 -20.34
C GLU A 122 -5.92 -0.62 -19.68
N MET A 123 -5.67 0.26 -18.73
CA MET A 123 -6.72 1.07 -18.09
C MET A 123 -7.45 1.95 -19.12
N VAL A 124 -6.69 2.59 -20.03
CA VAL A 124 -7.27 3.44 -21.07
C VAL A 124 -8.10 2.58 -22.05
N HIS A 125 -7.53 1.49 -22.57
CA HIS A 125 -8.21 0.64 -23.55
C HIS A 125 -9.50 0.05 -22.96
N GLN A 126 -9.45 -0.54 -21.77
CA GLN A 126 -10.63 -1.14 -21.13
C GLN A 126 -11.71 -0.09 -20.83
N SER A 127 -11.33 1.12 -20.46
CA SER A 127 -12.28 2.22 -20.23
C SER A 127 -12.96 2.66 -21.53
N MET A 128 -12.19 2.77 -22.62
CA MET A 128 -12.74 3.13 -23.93
C MET A 128 -13.64 2.03 -24.48
N ASP A 129 -13.23 0.76 -24.40
CA ASP A 129 -14.03 -0.39 -24.83
C ASP A 129 -15.34 -0.49 -24.05
N ALA A 130 -15.29 -0.24 -22.74
CA ALA A 130 -16.48 -0.20 -21.90
C ALA A 130 -17.44 0.93 -22.31
N ALA A 131 -16.91 2.12 -22.61
CA ALA A 131 -17.73 3.26 -23.07
C ALA A 131 -18.40 2.96 -24.43
N VAL A 132 -17.67 2.36 -25.37
CA VAL A 132 -18.20 1.95 -26.68
C VAL A 132 -19.29 0.88 -26.52
N ALA A 133 -19.05 -0.17 -25.74
CA ALA A 133 -20.04 -1.21 -25.48
C ALA A 133 -21.33 -0.61 -24.88
N PHE A 134 -21.18 0.26 -23.87
CA PHE A 134 -22.31 0.94 -23.24
C PHE A 134 -23.10 1.80 -24.26
N ALA A 135 -22.42 2.56 -25.12
CA ALA A 135 -23.06 3.39 -26.15
C ALA A 135 -23.83 2.55 -27.19
N ASN A 136 -23.40 1.31 -27.44
CA ASN A 136 -24.07 0.35 -28.32
C ASN A 136 -25.21 -0.43 -27.63
N GLY A 137 -25.49 -0.20 -26.34
CA GLY A 137 -26.48 -0.95 -25.56
C GLY A 137 -26.00 -2.34 -25.12
N GLU A 138 -24.71 -2.59 -25.16
CA GLU A 138 -24.07 -3.84 -24.74
C GLU A 138 -23.60 -3.75 -23.29
N THR A 139 -23.48 -4.90 -22.62
CA THR A 139 -22.85 -4.95 -21.30
C THR A 139 -21.34 -5.01 -21.44
N PRO A 140 -20.57 -4.04 -20.93
CA PRO A 140 -19.12 -4.08 -20.99
C PRO A 140 -18.52 -5.33 -20.36
N ALA A 141 -17.43 -5.84 -20.92
CA ALA A 141 -16.76 -7.04 -20.41
C ALA A 141 -16.26 -6.90 -18.96
N ILE A 142 -15.93 -5.65 -18.56
CA ILE A 142 -15.48 -5.29 -17.21
C ILE A 142 -16.62 -4.86 -16.28
N ALA A 143 -17.88 -5.02 -16.67
CA ALA A 143 -19.02 -4.64 -15.83
C ALA A 143 -19.02 -5.42 -14.51
N VAL A 144 -19.14 -4.69 -13.40
CA VAL A 144 -19.26 -5.29 -12.07
C VAL A 144 -20.67 -5.88 -11.95
N LYS A 145 -20.73 -7.15 -11.57
CA LYS A 145 -22.01 -7.83 -11.25
C LYS A 145 -22.23 -7.71 -9.73
N TYR A 146 -23.34 -7.09 -9.36
CA TYR A 146 -23.80 -7.02 -7.97
C TYR A 146 -24.64 -8.23 -7.62
#